data_1b68d754768864797eba6247326c241f
#
_entry.id   1b68d754768864797eba6247326c241f
#
_cell.length_a   1.000
_cell.length_b   1.000
_cell.length_c   1.000
_cell.angle_alpha   90.00
_cell.angle_beta   90.00
_cell.angle_gamma   90.00
#
_symmetry.space_group_name_H-M   'P 1'
#
loop_
_entity.id
_entity.type
_entity.pdbx_description
1 polymer ?
#
loop_
_entity_poly.entity_id
_entity_poly.type
_entity_poly.pdbx_seq_one_letter_code
_entity_poly.pdbx_strand_id
1 'polypeptide(L)'
;MDKIQLWVHHLLEACGLEGDSVAYISHAVLVVIAILLAVLAGLLCRRILVPIVLRLTKKTGVRWDDVIFNRKVLLSACSIVPAIVIWLLLPWTFYDFPTVHEVLTRLTAIYITVMAVRTLIVFADSFKLLEDGPRTAHQQYLYSICGVMKIIVIFVAVIVVVAIIIDKDPTTLFAGLGAASAILMLAFQDTIKGLVAGIRLTNNDMIHIGDWVTIPAAGANGRVEEISLTTVKIRNFDNTIITVTPQTLVDGSFQNWLGMEQREGRKQVRQVYFDFRSIIIDDDGIANITKFRQHIEQWLLNHPKVIGEKPVLVRQAEATQAGCCVEFMFWLRSQAAIDYEHDTSEIMEYIYGACAKYGLRIYQQFPGQ
;
A
#
# COMPACT_ATOMS: atom_id res chain seq x y z
N MET A 1 48.79 -23.37 -20.39
CA MET A 1 49.25 -22.29 -19.47
C MET A 1 50.62 -22.58 -18.89
N ASP A 2 50.91 -23.80 -18.60
CA ASP A 2 52.26 -24.22 -18.24
C ASP A 2 53.37 -23.72 -19.19
N LYS A 3 52.99 -23.48 -20.47
CA LYS A 3 53.89 -22.92 -21.46
C LYS A 3 54.35 -21.49 -21.17
N ILE A 4 53.49 -20.63 -20.60
CA ILE A 4 53.86 -19.24 -20.29
C ILE A 4 54.74 -19.19 -19.03
N GLN A 5 54.46 -20.05 -18.05
CA GLN A 5 55.26 -20.17 -16.85
C GLN A 5 56.64 -20.75 -17.21
N LEU A 6 56.69 -21.83 -17.98
CA LEU A 6 57.94 -22.42 -18.51
C LEU A 6 58.72 -21.40 -19.35
N TRP A 7 58.03 -20.61 -20.18
CA TRP A 7 58.70 -19.61 -21.02
C TRP A 7 59.31 -18.48 -20.19
N VAL A 8 58.58 -17.98 -19.15
CA VAL A 8 59.13 -16.98 -18.21
C VAL A 8 60.30 -17.54 -17.40
N HIS A 9 60.21 -18.80 -16.97
CA HIS A 9 61.30 -19.46 -16.25
C HIS A 9 62.56 -19.61 -17.12
N HIS A 10 62.44 -20.10 -18.36
CA HIS A 10 63.53 -20.22 -19.32
C HIS A 10 64.11 -18.85 -19.70
N LEU A 11 63.33 -17.79 -19.80
CA LEU A 11 63.79 -16.44 -20.06
C LEU A 11 64.67 -15.90 -18.87
N LEU A 12 64.27 -16.19 -17.64
CA LEU A 12 64.99 -15.76 -16.43
C LEU A 12 66.29 -16.59 -16.25
N GLU A 13 66.27 -17.87 -16.54
CA GLU A 13 67.50 -18.71 -16.58
C GLU A 13 68.48 -18.23 -17.67
N ALA A 14 67.95 -17.85 -18.85
CA ALA A 14 68.78 -17.29 -19.93
C ALA A 14 69.39 -15.92 -19.57
N CYS A 15 68.83 -15.19 -18.60
CA CYS A 15 69.35 -13.92 -18.04
C CYS A 15 70.41 -14.13 -16.94
N GLY A 16 70.79 -15.40 -16.61
CA GLY A 16 71.85 -15.71 -15.67
C GLY A 16 71.42 -15.74 -14.19
N LEU A 17 70.14 -15.92 -13.89
CA LEU A 17 69.63 -16.04 -12.55
C LEU A 17 69.51 -17.50 -12.20
N GLU A 18 70.12 -17.97 -11.08
CA GLU A 18 70.08 -19.34 -10.59
C GLU A 18 69.57 -19.41 -9.16
N GLY A 19 68.87 -20.50 -8.82
CA GLY A 19 68.38 -20.79 -7.46
C GLY A 19 67.02 -20.24 -7.08
N ASP A 20 66.67 -20.22 -5.77
CA ASP A 20 65.38 -19.78 -5.21
C ASP A 20 64.97 -18.35 -5.59
N SER A 21 65.95 -17.51 -5.97
CA SER A 21 65.70 -16.15 -6.44
C SER A 21 64.90 -16.11 -7.76
N VAL A 22 65.01 -17.15 -8.61
CA VAL A 22 64.29 -17.25 -9.89
C VAL A 22 62.79 -17.42 -9.65
N ALA A 23 62.39 -18.16 -8.64
CA ALA A 23 60.99 -18.36 -8.28
C ALA A 23 60.31 -17.01 -7.88
N TYR A 24 60.92 -16.26 -6.97
CA TYR A 24 60.41 -14.97 -6.53
C TYR A 24 60.32 -13.92 -7.65
N ILE A 25 61.36 -13.88 -8.52
CA ILE A 25 61.43 -12.95 -9.64
C ILE A 25 60.35 -13.35 -10.70
N SER A 26 60.17 -14.64 -10.96
CA SER A 26 59.14 -15.11 -11.90
C SER A 26 57.72 -14.72 -11.46
N HIS A 27 57.40 -14.87 -10.15
CA HIS A 27 56.12 -14.40 -9.60
C HIS A 27 55.98 -12.89 -9.71
N ALA A 28 57.03 -12.11 -9.43
CA ALA A 28 56.98 -10.65 -9.58
C ALA A 28 56.74 -10.21 -11.04
N VAL A 29 57.35 -10.90 -12.01
CA VAL A 29 57.12 -10.62 -13.44
C VAL A 29 55.69 -10.99 -13.83
N LEU A 30 55.16 -12.13 -13.38
CA LEU A 30 53.78 -12.52 -13.64
C LEU A 30 52.76 -11.54 -13.02
N VAL A 31 53.02 -11.02 -11.82
CA VAL A 31 52.19 -9.95 -11.20
C VAL A 31 52.20 -8.71 -12.07
N VAL A 32 53.34 -8.24 -12.54
CA VAL A 32 53.42 -7.05 -13.41
C VAL A 32 52.68 -7.27 -14.71
N ILE A 33 52.80 -8.46 -15.33
CA ILE A 33 52.07 -8.83 -16.55
C ILE A 33 50.56 -8.85 -16.28
N ALA A 34 50.13 -9.42 -15.16
CA ALA A 34 48.71 -9.46 -14.78
C ALA A 34 48.14 -8.05 -14.57
N ILE A 35 48.88 -7.16 -13.90
CA ILE A 35 48.44 -5.76 -13.73
C ILE A 35 48.39 -5.01 -15.08
N LEU A 36 49.39 -5.20 -15.96
CA LEU A 36 49.37 -4.59 -17.28
C LEU A 36 48.20 -5.05 -18.13
N LEU A 37 47.92 -6.36 -18.11
CA LEU A 37 46.75 -6.92 -18.81
C LEU A 37 45.42 -6.39 -18.25
N ALA A 38 45.30 -6.29 -16.95
CA ALA A 38 44.12 -5.75 -16.29
C ALA A 38 43.88 -4.26 -16.66
N VAL A 39 44.95 -3.46 -16.63
CA VAL A 39 44.90 -2.04 -17.04
C VAL A 39 44.56 -1.91 -18.52
N LEU A 40 45.19 -2.72 -19.36
CA LEU A 40 44.92 -2.75 -20.81
C LEU A 40 43.46 -3.11 -21.11
N ALA A 41 42.93 -4.16 -20.48
CA ALA A 41 41.55 -4.58 -20.60
C ALA A 41 40.57 -3.47 -20.16
N GLY A 42 40.87 -2.80 -19.03
CA GLY A 42 40.09 -1.66 -18.57
C GLY A 42 40.11 -0.45 -19.52
N LEU A 43 41.28 -0.14 -20.10
CA LEU A 43 41.41 0.93 -21.10
C LEU A 43 40.69 0.59 -22.41
N LEU A 44 40.80 -0.65 -22.89
CA LEU A 44 40.09 -1.14 -24.06
C LEU A 44 38.56 -1.04 -23.84
N CYS A 45 38.08 -1.50 -22.69
CA CYS A 45 36.68 -1.40 -22.33
C CYS A 45 36.19 0.06 -22.36
N ARG A 46 36.90 0.98 -21.71
CA ARG A 46 36.52 2.40 -21.65
C ARG A 46 36.65 3.12 -22.98
N ARG A 47 37.71 2.84 -23.77
CA ARG A 47 37.99 3.59 -25.01
C ARG A 47 37.33 3.02 -26.26
N ILE A 48 37.04 1.71 -26.27
CA ILE A 48 36.49 1.05 -27.46
C ILE A 48 35.06 0.62 -27.19
N LEU A 49 34.77 -0.14 -26.15
CA LEU A 49 33.46 -0.74 -25.94
C LEU A 49 32.41 0.31 -25.59
N VAL A 50 32.70 1.24 -24.68
CA VAL A 50 31.77 2.32 -24.29
C VAL A 50 31.34 3.19 -25.49
N PRO A 51 32.24 3.72 -26.34
CA PRO A 51 31.82 4.52 -27.51
C PRO A 51 31.03 3.71 -28.54
N ILE A 52 31.37 2.42 -28.74
CA ILE A 52 30.64 1.55 -29.66
C ILE A 52 29.21 1.35 -29.18
N VAL A 53 29.01 1.00 -27.89
CA VAL A 53 27.67 0.83 -27.32
C VAL A 53 26.88 2.13 -27.43
N LEU A 54 27.45 3.27 -27.07
CA LEU A 54 26.79 4.58 -27.18
C LEU A 54 26.44 4.99 -28.62
N ARG A 55 27.20 4.53 -29.62
CA ARG A 55 26.84 4.77 -31.03
C ARG A 55 25.71 3.89 -31.51
N LEU A 56 25.64 2.64 -31.03
CA LEU A 56 24.58 1.71 -31.37
C LEU A 56 23.25 2.16 -30.77
N THR A 57 23.25 2.58 -29.49
CA THR A 57 22.03 3.04 -28.80
C THR A 57 21.45 4.32 -29.40
N LYS A 58 22.28 5.23 -29.86
CA LYS A 58 21.81 6.46 -30.55
C LYS A 58 21.06 6.21 -31.87
N LYS A 59 21.20 5.00 -32.44
CA LYS A 59 20.49 4.63 -33.69
C LYS A 59 19.09 4.09 -33.46
N THR A 60 18.76 3.63 -32.23
CA THR A 60 17.51 2.97 -31.92
C THR A 60 16.36 3.91 -31.57
N GLY A 61 16.63 5.18 -31.23
CA GLY A 61 15.60 6.22 -31.00
C GLY A 61 14.64 5.94 -29.83
N VAL A 62 14.92 4.92 -28.99
CA VAL A 62 14.09 4.51 -27.86
C VAL A 62 14.62 5.17 -26.60
N ARG A 63 13.78 5.91 -25.88
CA ARG A 63 14.17 6.62 -24.63
C ARG A 63 14.72 5.69 -23.53
N TRP A 64 14.31 4.43 -23.48
CA TRP A 64 14.80 3.44 -22.52
C TRP A 64 16.27 3.08 -22.74
N ASP A 65 16.73 3.09 -23.98
CA ASP A 65 18.12 2.77 -24.30
C ASP A 65 19.10 3.83 -23.74
N ASP A 66 18.69 5.10 -23.72
CA ASP A 66 19.51 6.20 -23.15
C ASP A 66 19.68 6.09 -21.64
N VAL A 67 18.73 5.44 -20.93
CA VAL A 67 18.79 5.20 -19.48
C VAL A 67 19.66 4.00 -19.17
N ILE A 68 19.41 2.88 -19.86
CA ILE A 68 20.10 1.60 -19.63
C ILE A 68 21.58 1.72 -20.01
N PHE A 69 21.87 2.36 -21.14
CA PHE A 69 23.23 2.51 -21.68
C PHE A 69 23.81 3.91 -21.45
N ASN A 70 23.43 4.58 -20.35
CA ASN A 70 24.00 5.86 -19.99
C ASN A 70 25.52 5.72 -19.83
N ARG A 71 26.26 6.73 -20.30
CA ARG A 71 27.73 6.79 -20.20
C ARG A 71 28.25 6.55 -18.78
N LYS A 72 27.54 7.05 -17.75
CA LYS A 72 27.91 6.83 -16.34
C LYS A 72 27.80 5.36 -15.93
N VAL A 73 26.74 4.68 -16.35
CA VAL A 73 26.53 3.24 -16.08
C VAL A 73 27.59 2.41 -16.76
N LEU A 74 27.84 2.65 -18.06
CA LEU A 74 28.85 1.92 -18.82
C LEU A 74 30.28 2.12 -18.25
N LEU A 75 30.63 3.33 -17.86
CA LEU A 75 31.94 3.61 -17.24
C LEU A 75 32.06 2.93 -15.85
N SER A 76 30.97 2.87 -15.09
CA SER A 76 30.94 2.15 -13.81
C SER A 76 31.11 0.65 -14.02
N ALA A 77 30.40 0.07 -14.99
CA ALA A 77 30.54 -1.35 -15.36
C ALA A 77 31.95 -1.69 -15.84
N CYS A 78 32.56 -0.84 -16.66
CA CYS A 78 33.95 -1.02 -17.12
C CYS A 78 34.97 -1.01 -15.96
N SER A 79 34.64 -0.47 -14.81
CA SER A 79 35.53 -0.49 -13.64
C SER A 79 35.66 -1.88 -12.99
N ILE A 80 34.74 -2.79 -13.31
CA ILE A 80 34.78 -4.18 -12.83
C ILE A 80 35.76 -5.03 -13.65
N VAL A 81 35.94 -4.69 -14.94
CA VAL A 81 36.73 -5.50 -15.90
C VAL A 81 38.17 -5.74 -15.45
N PRO A 82 38.94 -4.74 -14.98
CA PRO A 82 40.31 -4.98 -14.48
C PRO A 82 40.35 -5.99 -13.34
N ALA A 83 39.38 -5.91 -12.41
CA ALA A 83 39.33 -6.82 -11.27
C ALA A 83 38.97 -8.25 -11.68
N ILE A 84 38.10 -8.42 -12.67
CA ILE A 84 37.79 -9.75 -13.24
C ILE A 84 39.04 -10.34 -13.88
N VAL A 85 39.81 -9.54 -14.62
CA VAL A 85 41.07 -10.01 -15.24
C VAL A 85 42.09 -10.43 -14.17
N ILE A 86 42.25 -9.63 -13.11
CA ILE A 86 43.10 -9.98 -11.98
C ILE A 86 42.63 -11.29 -11.34
N TRP A 87 41.34 -11.41 -11.04
CA TRP A 87 40.74 -12.58 -10.41
C TRP A 87 40.98 -13.87 -11.24
N LEU A 88 40.90 -13.79 -12.56
CA LEU A 88 41.20 -14.91 -13.48
C LEU A 88 42.67 -15.28 -13.54
N LEU A 89 43.57 -14.30 -13.32
CA LEU A 89 45.02 -14.49 -13.40
C LEU A 89 45.64 -14.89 -12.05
N LEU A 90 44.99 -14.64 -10.91
CA LEU A 90 45.47 -14.97 -9.55
C LEU A 90 45.91 -16.41 -9.40
N PRO A 91 45.17 -17.48 -9.83
CA PRO A 91 45.59 -18.86 -9.70
C PRO A 91 46.89 -19.18 -10.44
N TRP A 92 47.24 -18.40 -11.47
CA TRP A 92 48.39 -18.58 -12.33
C TRP A 92 49.60 -17.81 -11.81
N THR A 93 49.33 -16.72 -11.10
CA THR A 93 50.35 -15.81 -10.59
C THR A 93 50.90 -16.28 -9.26
N PHE A 94 50.05 -16.89 -8.38
CA PHE A 94 50.40 -17.28 -7.02
C PHE A 94 50.23 -18.79 -6.77
N TYR A 95 50.63 -19.62 -7.74
CA TYR A 95 50.48 -21.10 -7.66
C TYR A 95 51.30 -21.74 -6.52
N ASP A 96 52.46 -21.14 -6.15
CA ASP A 96 53.32 -21.61 -5.06
C ASP A 96 52.99 -21.01 -3.69
N PHE A 97 52.09 -20.04 -3.64
CA PHE A 97 51.71 -19.29 -2.42
C PHE A 97 50.21 -19.38 -2.13
N PRO A 98 49.70 -20.53 -1.64
CA PRO A 98 48.26 -20.76 -1.48
C PRO A 98 47.59 -19.75 -0.55
N THR A 99 48.24 -19.35 0.56
CA THR A 99 47.71 -18.41 1.51
C THR A 99 47.57 -17.00 0.89
N VAL A 100 48.56 -16.54 0.12
CA VAL A 100 48.54 -15.26 -0.58
C VAL A 100 47.43 -15.26 -1.66
N HIS A 101 47.36 -16.36 -2.41
CA HIS A 101 46.34 -16.56 -3.42
C HIS A 101 44.93 -16.46 -2.83
N GLU A 102 44.67 -17.13 -1.70
CA GLU A 102 43.36 -17.13 -1.05
C GLU A 102 42.98 -15.72 -0.57
N VAL A 103 43.87 -15.03 0.12
CA VAL A 103 43.63 -13.65 0.61
C VAL A 103 43.36 -12.70 -0.56
N LEU A 104 44.17 -12.74 -1.61
CA LEU A 104 44.01 -11.87 -2.78
C LEU A 104 42.73 -12.19 -3.54
N THR A 105 42.33 -13.44 -3.65
CA THR A 105 41.08 -13.86 -4.27
C THR A 105 39.89 -13.32 -3.51
N ARG A 106 39.89 -13.39 -2.17
CA ARG A 106 38.82 -12.80 -1.32
C ARG A 106 38.77 -11.30 -1.45
N LEU A 107 39.91 -10.59 -1.40
CA LEU A 107 39.96 -9.14 -1.58
C LEU A 107 39.46 -8.72 -2.95
N THR A 108 39.84 -9.44 -4.00
CA THR A 108 39.38 -9.15 -5.38
C THR A 108 37.90 -9.42 -5.52
N ALA A 109 37.36 -10.46 -4.92
CA ALA A 109 35.93 -10.78 -4.91
C ALA A 109 35.11 -9.68 -4.18
N ILE A 110 35.63 -9.18 -3.03
CA ILE A 110 35.00 -8.05 -2.32
C ILE A 110 35.01 -6.81 -3.20
N TYR A 111 36.13 -6.49 -3.87
CA TYR A 111 36.23 -5.34 -4.77
C TYR A 111 35.23 -5.45 -5.94
N ILE A 112 35.12 -6.62 -6.57
CA ILE A 112 34.15 -6.89 -7.64
C ILE A 112 32.72 -6.68 -7.13
N THR A 113 32.40 -7.19 -5.95
CA THR A 113 31.08 -7.01 -5.32
C THR A 113 30.78 -5.52 -5.10
N VAL A 114 31.70 -4.76 -4.52
CA VAL A 114 31.51 -3.29 -4.29
C VAL A 114 31.31 -2.54 -5.61
N MET A 115 32.12 -2.86 -6.64
CA MET A 115 31.97 -2.20 -7.95
C MET A 115 30.69 -2.59 -8.68
N ALA A 116 30.25 -3.84 -8.55
CA ALA A 116 28.96 -4.28 -9.07
C ALA A 116 27.80 -3.52 -8.41
N VAL A 117 27.81 -3.40 -7.09
CA VAL A 117 26.82 -2.61 -6.33
C VAL A 117 26.82 -1.15 -6.77
N ARG A 118 28.00 -0.53 -6.88
CA ARG A 118 28.12 0.83 -7.40
C ARG A 118 27.51 0.96 -8.78
N THR A 119 27.72 0.01 -9.65
CA THR A 119 27.14 0.00 -11.00
C THR A 119 25.62 -0.10 -10.96
N LEU A 120 25.06 -0.98 -10.09
CA LEU A 120 23.62 -1.09 -9.90
C LEU A 120 23.01 0.20 -9.30
N ILE A 121 23.72 0.85 -8.38
CA ILE A 121 23.26 2.13 -7.81
C ILE A 121 23.24 3.23 -8.89
N VAL A 122 24.30 3.34 -9.71
CA VAL A 122 24.37 4.29 -10.82
C VAL A 122 23.30 3.98 -11.86
N PHE A 123 23.05 2.71 -12.12
CA PHE A 123 21.96 2.29 -13.00
C PHE A 123 20.58 2.69 -12.45
N ALA A 124 20.30 2.43 -11.17
CA ALA A 124 19.06 2.86 -10.51
C ALA A 124 18.90 4.40 -10.57
N ASP A 125 20.00 5.16 -10.42
CA ASP A 125 19.96 6.61 -10.55
C ASP A 125 19.70 7.09 -11.98
N SER A 126 20.03 6.29 -12.99
CA SER A 126 19.80 6.65 -14.39
C SER A 126 18.31 6.71 -14.73
N PHE A 127 17.45 5.97 -14.03
CA PHE A 127 16.00 6.07 -14.19
C PHE A 127 15.43 7.45 -13.83
N LYS A 128 16.14 8.20 -12.99
CA LYS A 128 15.73 9.56 -12.63
C LYS A 128 15.89 10.57 -13.78
N LEU A 129 16.62 10.19 -14.84
CA LEU A 129 16.85 11.03 -16.03
C LEU A 129 15.77 10.87 -17.11
N LEU A 130 14.78 9.98 -16.89
CA LEU A 130 13.73 9.70 -17.87
C LEU A 130 12.73 10.85 -18.06
N GLU A 131 12.63 11.76 -17.08
CA GLU A 131 11.66 12.84 -17.12
C GLU A 131 12.35 14.20 -16.87
N ASP A 132 12.42 15.00 -17.92
CA ASP A 132 12.75 16.43 -17.87
C ASP A 132 11.47 17.22 -17.63
N GLY A 133 11.22 17.68 -16.39
CA GLY A 133 10.05 18.50 -16.08
C GLY A 133 9.92 18.88 -14.61
N PRO A 134 8.99 19.79 -14.24
CA PRO A 134 8.72 20.12 -12.85
C PRO A 134 8.25 18.89 -12.09
N ARG A 135 8.67 18.73 -10.84
CA ARG A 135 8.44 17.58 -9.97
C ARG A 135 6.94 17.22 -9.90
N THR A 136 6.54 16.27 -10.74
CA THR A 136 5.21 15.67 -10.68
C THR A 136 5.14 14.58 -9.61
N ALA A 137 3.94 14.23 -9.15
CA ALA A 137 3.73 13.12 -8.20
C ALA A 137 4.36 11.81 -8.70
N HIS A 138 4.36 11.59 -10.03
CA HIS A 138 4.95 10.42 -10.67
C HIS A 138 6.48 10.37 -10.52
N GLN A 139 7.17 11.50 -10.64
CA GLN A 139 8.61 11.58 -10.40
C GLN A 139 8.97 11.27 -8.94
N GLN A 140 8.19 11.75 -7.98
CA GLN A 140 8.41 11.45 -6.58
C GLN A 140 8.31 9.95 -6.28
N TYR A 141 7.40 9.25 -6.97
CA TYR A 141 7.27 7.79 -6.90
C TYR A 141 8.54 7.09 -7.42
N LEU A 142 9.05 7.48 -8.58
CA LEU A 142 10.28 6.92 -9.16
C LEU A 142 11.50 7.13 -8.24
N TYR A 143 11.64 8.32 -7.64
CA TYR A 143 12.71 8.60 -6.68
C TYR A 143 12.63 7.68 -5.45
N SER A 144 11.43 7.46 -4.92
CA SER A 144 11.20 6.59 -3.77
C SER A 144 11.53 5.13 -4.11
N ILE A 145 11.07 4.62 -5.26
CA ILE A 145 11.37 3.27 -5.72
C ILE A 145 12.88 3.06 -5.91
N CYS A 146 13.57 4.00 -6.58
CA CYS A 146 15.02 3.97 -6.73
C CYS A 146 15.74 3.98 -5.38
N GLY A 147 15.21 4.70 -4.39
CA GLY A 147 15.73 4.72 -3.01
C GLY A 147 15.65 3.33 -2.36
N VAL A 148 14.49 2.71 -2.42
CA VAL A 148 14.25 1.35 -1.89
C VAL A 148 15.14 0.32 -2.59
N MET A 149 15.23 0.38 -3.92
CA MET A 149 16.12 -0.51 -4.70
C MET A 149 17.58 -0.42 -4.25
N LYS A 150 18.09 0.79 -3.99
CA LYS A 150 19.46 0.98 -3.48
C LYS A 150 19.66 0.33 -2.11
N ILE A 151 18.70 0.49 -1.21
CA ILE A 151 18.77 -0.13 0.13
C ILE A 151 18.85 -1.64 -0.01
N ILE A 152 18.01 -2.25 -0.85
CA ILE A 152 18.01 -3.70 -1.11
C ILE A 152 19.35 -4.15 -1.69
N VAL A 153 19.88 -3.44 -2.71
CA VAL A 153 21.16 -3.78 -3.35
C VAL A 153 22.32 -3.70 -2.35
N ILE A 154 22.35 -2.66 -1.51
CA ILE A 154 23.37 -2.51 -0.48
C ILE A 154 23.26 -3.63 0.57
N PHE A 155 22.04 -3.96 1.01
CA PHE A 155 21.79 -5.03 1.98
C PHE A 155 22.29 -6.38 1.46
N VAL A 156 21.94 -6.74 0.22
CA VAL A 156 22.44 -7.97 -0.44
C VAL A 156 23.96 -7.96 -0.53
N ALA A 157 24.55 -6.83 -0.91
CA ALA A 157 25.99 -6.71 -1.00
C ALA A 157 26.73 -6.91 0.33
N VAL A 158 26.18 -6.36 1.42
CA VAL A 158 26.74 -6.56 2.77
C VAL A 158 26.75 -8.03 3.13
N ILE A 159 25.65 -8.76 2.86
CA ILE A 159 25.59 -10.21 3.12
C ILE A 159 26.63 -10.98 2.30
N VAL A 160 26.77 -10.65 1.00
CA VAL A 160 27.76 -11.29 0.12
C VAL A 160 29.19 -11.01 0.62
N VAL A 161 29.49 -9.75 1.00
CA VAL A 161 30.82 -9.41 1.52
C VAL A 161 31.11 -10.14 2.84
N VAL A 162 30.12 -10.19 3.75
CA VAL A 162 30.25 -10.98 4.99
C VAL A 162 30.50 -12.45 4.69
N ALA A 163 29.76 -13.04 3.74
CA ALA A 163 29.93 -14.43 3.31
C ALA A 163 31.34 -14.69 2.82
N ILE A 164 31.91 -13.78 1.99
CA ILE A 164 33.30 -13.91 1.50
C ILE A 164 34.30 -13.82 2.65
N ILE A 165 34.09 -12.95 3.63
CA ILE A 165 35.00 -12.77 4.77
C ILE A 165 35.02 -14.03 5.65
N ILE A 166 33.83 -14.61 5.95
CA ILE A 166 33.71 -15.78 6.83
C ILE A 166 33.84 -17.11 6.10
N ASP A 167 34.12 -17.09 4.80
CA ASP A 167 34.29 -18.27 3.95
C ASP A 167 33.05 -19.19 3.96
N LYS A 168 31.89 -18.61 3.79
CA LYS A 168 30.60 -19.31 3.73
C LYS A 168 29.85 -18.98 2.45
N ASP A 169 29.01 -19.91 2.03
CA ASP A 169 28.13 -19.69 0.89
C ASP A 169 27.09 -18.58 1.24
N PRO A 170 26.99 -17.51 0.44
CA PRO A 170 25.97 -16.46 0.63
C PRO A 170 24.55 -17.02 0.73
N THR A 171 24.22 -18.09 0.00
CA THR A 171 22.88 -18.71 0.04
C THR A 171 22.52 -19.25 1.42
N THR A 172 23.48 -19.78 2.15
CA THR A 172 23.30 -20.27 3.53
C THR A 172 22.94 -19.11 4.48
N LEU A 173 23.63 -17.96 4.32
CA LEU A 173 23.33 -16.77 5.12
C LEU A 173 21.95 -16.20 4.78
N PHE A 174 21.59 -16.14 3.50
CA PHE A 174 20.26 -15.72 3.08
C PHE A 174 19.16 -16.65 3.62
N ALA A 175 19.38 -17.96 3.60
CA ALA A 175 18.42 -18.93 4.14
C ALA A 175 18.21 -18.73 5.64
N GLY A 176 19.29 -18.56 6.40
CA GLY A 176 19.21 -18.29 7.84
C GLY A 176 18.50 -16.98 8.17
N LEU A 177 18.87 -15.89 7.47
CA LEU A 177 18.21 -14.58 7.63
C LEU A 177 16.74 -14.63 7.20
N GLY A 178 16.42 -15.36 6.13
CA GLY A 178 15.06 -15.54 5.66
C GLY A 178 14.18 -16.25 6.69
N ALA A 179 14.67 -17.32 7.29
CA ALA A 179 13.96 -18.04 8.36
C ALA A 179 13.73 -17.15 9.59
N ALA A 180 14.76 -16.44 10.05
CA ALA A 180 14.64 -15.50 11.16
C ALA A 180 13.65 -14.36 10.86
N SER A 181 13.71 -13.81 9.63
CA SER A 181 12.78 -12.75 9.19
C SER A 181 11.34 -13.23 9.14
N ALA A 182 11.08 -14.47 8.70
CA ALA A 182 9.75 -15.05 8.68
C ALA A 182 9.15 -15.16 10.09
N ILE A 183 9.95 -15.61 11.07
CA ILE A 183 9.53 -15.69 12.47
C ILE A 183 9.21 -14.28 13.02
N LEU A 184 10.09 -13.30 12.76
CA LEU A 184 9.86 -11.92 13.18
C LEU A 184 8.61 -11.33 12.52
N MET A 185 8.41 -11.57 11.21
CA MET A 185 7.23 -11.11 10.50
C MET A 185 5.94 -11.68 11.09
N LEU A 186 5.92 -12.96 11.47
CA LEU A 186 4.79 -13.58 12.15
C LEU A 186 4.55 -12.94 13.53
N ALA A 187 5.62 -12.69 14.28
CA ALA A 187 5.51 -12.07 15.60
C ALA A 187 4.95 -10.63 15.56
N PHE A 188 5.27 -9.88 14.51
CA PHE A 188 4.83 -8.49 14.34
C PHE A 188 3.64 -8.30 13.39
N GLN A 189 3.09 -9.39 12.84
CA GLN A 189 2.06 -9.34 11.81
C GLN A 189 0.88 -8.47 12.21
N ASP A 190 0.34 -8.65 13.40
CA ASP A 190 -0.85 -7.93 13.85
C ASP A 190 -0.54 -6.45 14.14
N THR A 191 0.66 -6.15 14.63
CA THR A 191 1.12 -4.77 14.81
C THR A 191 1.21 -4.04 13.47
N ILE A 192 1.77 -4.69 12.45
CA ILE A 192 1.90 -4.11 11.11
C ILE A 192 0.52 -3.92 10.48
N LYS A 193 -0.38 -4.90 10.59
CA LYS A 193 -1.76 -4.77 10.10
C LYS A 193 -2.48 -3.60 10.76
N GLY A 194 -2.39 -3.49 12.09
CA GLY A 194 -2.99 -2.39 12.85
C GLY A 194 -2.48 -1.02 12.41
N LEU A 195 -1.16 -0.88 12.22
CA LEU A 195 -0.53 0.34 11.72
C LEU A 195 -1.05 0.72 10.32
N VAL A 196 -1.06 -0.24 9.39
CA VAL A 196 -1.55 -0.02 8.01
C VAL A 196 -3.03 0.34 8.02
N ALA A 197 -3.84 -0.29 8.86
CA ALA A 197 -5.25 0.04 9.02
C ALA A 197 -5.45 1.47 9.56
N GLY A 198 -4.67 1.89 10.56
CA GLY A 198 -4.70 3.25 11.09
C GLY A 198 -4.39 4.30 10.03
N ILE A 199 -3.36 4.07 9.20
CA ILE A 199 -3.01 4.94 8.08
C ILE A 199 -4.14 4.98 7.03
N ARG A 200 -4.74 3.84 6.69
CA ARG A 200 -5.87 3.78 5.75
C ARG A 200 -7.09 4.53 6.26
N LEU A 201 -7.41 4.38 7.54
CA LEU A 201 -8.56 5.03 8.17
C LEU A 201 -8.46 6.55 8.05
N THR A 202 -7.27 7.10 8.30
CA THR A 202 -6.99 8.54 8.23
C THR A 202 -6.88 9.05 6.80
N ASN A 203 -6.15 8.35 5.92
CA ASN A 203 -5.92 8.82 4.55
C ASN A 203 -7.16 8.75 3.65
N ASN A 204 -8.08 7.84 3.94
CA ASN A 204 -9.30 7.68 3.14
C ASN A 204 -10.49 8.48 3.71
N ASP A 205 -10.26 9.36 4.68
CA ASP A 205 -11.29 10.18 5.32
C ASP A 205 -12.52 9.36 5.80
N MET A 206 -12.25 8.11 6.28
CA MET A 206 -13.34 7.21 6.66
C MET A 206 -14.02 7.63 7.95
N ILE A 207 -13.26 8.25 8.88
CA ILE A 207 -13.72 8.62 10.21
C ILE A 207 -12.86 9.74 10.79
N HIS A 208 -13.49 10.69 11.50
CA HIS A 208 -12.83 11.79 12.19
C HIS A 208 -13.23 11.84 13.66
N ILE A 209 -12.42 12.53 14.45
CA ILE A 209 -12.77 12.82 15.85
C ILE A 209 -14.04 13.70 15.87
N GLY A 210 -15.02 13.30 16.66
CA GLY A 210 -16.32 13.94 16.74
C GLY A 210 -17.41 13.29 15.88
N ASP A 211 -17.06 12.45 14.90
CA ASP A 211 -18.04 11.74 14.07
C ASP A 211 -18.91 10.82 14.92
N TRP A 212 -20.20 10.81 14.61
CA TRP A 212 -21.10 9.80 15.12
C TRP A 212 -20.99 8.54 14.29
N VAL A 213 -20.61 7.43 14.93
CA VAL A 213 -20.44 6.12 14.27
C VAL A 213 -21.22 5.03 14.99
N THR A 214 -21.69 4.06 14.19
CA THR A 214 -22.28 2.82 14.71
C THR A 214 -21.47 1.64 14.18
N ILE A 215 -20.94 0.82 15.09
CA ILE A 215 -20.17 -0.39 14.79
C ILE A 215 -20.89 -1.57 15.43
N PRO A 216 -21.78 -2.24 14.71
CA PRO A 216 -22.61 -3.31 15.29
C PRO A 216 -21.79 -4.47 15.87
N ALA A 217 -20.71 -4.85 15.21
CA ALA A 217 -19.82 -5.93 15.64
C ALA A 217 -19.14 -5.67 16.99
N ALA A 218 -18.93 -4.40 17.33
CA ALA A 218 -18.32 -3.98 18.61
C ALA A 218 -19.36 -3.49 19.63
N GLY A 219 -20.64 -3.41 19.25
CA GLY A 219 -21.69 -2.82 20.10
C GLY A 219 -21.52 -1.30 20.31
N ALA A 220 -20.72 -0.63 19.47
CA ALA A 220 -20.47 0.79 19.59
C ALA A 220 -21.53 1.59 18.83
N ASN A 221 -22.09 2.61 19.49
CA ASN A 221 -22.98 3.61 18.90
C ASN A 221 -22.79 4.94 19.64
N GLY A 222 -21.95 5.80 19.08
CA GLY A 222 -21.59 7.04 19.76
C GLY A 222 -20.62 7.89 18.97
N ARG A 223 -19.97 8.84 19.66
CA ARG A 223 -19.02 9.76 19.03
C ARG A 223 -17.58 9.30 19.21
N VAL A 224 -16.81 9.47 18.14
CA VAL A 224 -15.37 9.21 18.16
C VAL A 224 -14.69 10.26 19.03
N GLU A 225 -14.01 9.82 20.07
CA GLU A 225 -13.33 10.69 21.03
C GLU A 225 -11.84 10.83 20.72
N GLU A 226 -11.21 9.72 20.33
CA GLU A 226 -9.78 9.67 20.06
C GLU A 226 -9.47 8.67 18.94
N ILE A 227 -8.57 9.05 18.05
CA ILE A 227 -8.01 8.16 17.03
C ILE A 227 -6.49 8.14 17.21
N SER A 228 -5.95 6.97 17.53
CA SER A 228 -4.52 6.72 17.59
C SER A 228 -4.12 5.67 16.54
N LEU A 229 -2.83 5.42 16.39
CA LEU A 229 -2.31 4.42 15.43
C LEU A 229 -2.83 3.00 15.69
N THR A 230 -3.13 2.67 16.94
CA THR A 230 -3.48 1.31 17.36
C THR A 230 -4.89 1.19 17.93
N THR A 231 -5.54 2.32 18.28
CA THR A 231 -6.84 2.31 18.94
C THR A 231 -7.71 3.47 18.50
N VAL A 232 -9.01 3.22 18.41
CA VAL A 232 -10.06 4.23 18.25
C VAL A 232 -10.99 4.12 19.44
N LYS A 233 -11.18 5.22 20.19
CA LYS A 233 -12.11 5.30 21.32
C LYS A 233 -13.41 5.95 20.89
N ILE A 234 -14.51 5.31 21.22
CA ILE A 234 -15.86 5.77 20.91
C ILE A 234 -16.61 5.91 22.23
N ARG A 235 -17.11 7.10 22.49
CA ARG A 235 -18.01 7.35 23.62
C ARG A 235 -19.44 7.12 23.18
N ASN A 236 -20.04 6.07 23.67
CA ASN A 236 -21.45 5.76 23.45
C ASN A 236 -22.36 6.80 24.08
N PHE A 237 -23.61 6.86 23.65
CA PHE A 237 -24.62 7.77 24.20
C PHE A 237 -25.02 7.48 25.65
N ASP A 238 -24.71 6.29 26.15
CA ASP A 238 -24.84 5.92 27.57
C ASP A 238 -23.60 6.30 28.41
N ASN A 239 -22.66 7.07 27.84
CA ASN A 239 -21.37 7.46 28.40
C ASN A 239 -20.35 6.33 28.61
N THR A 240 -20.61 5.13 28.16
CA THR A 240 -19.59 4.08 28.11
C THR A 240 -18.57 4.34 27.00
N ILE A 241 -17.31 3.92 27.21
CA ILE A 241 -16.26 4.02 26.18
C ILE A 241 -15.96 2.64 25.64
N ILE A 242 -16.12 2.51 24.33
CA ILE A 242 -15.71 1.31 23.59
C ILE A 242 -14.41 1.64 22.85
N THR A 243 -13.40 0.78 23.03
CA THR A 243 -12.13 0.88 22.32
C THR A 243 -12.05 -0.23 21.30
N VAL A 244 -11.87 0.15 20.04
CA VAL A 244 -11.69 -0.78 18.91
C VAL A 244 -10.34 -0.55 18.25
N THR A 245 -9.82 -1.56 17.54
CA THR A 245 -8.62 -1.38 16.73
C THR A 245 -8.99 -0.77 15.38
N PRO A 246 -8.11 0.04 14.74
CA PRO A 246 -8.32 0.51 13.37
C PRO A 246 -8.60 -0.63 12.39
N GLN A 247 -7.99 -1.80 12.62
CA GLN A 247 -8.20 -3.00 11.82
C GLN A 247 -9.68 -3.44 11.82
N THR A 248 -10.35 -3.40 12.97
CA THR A 248 -11.78 -3.74 13.09
C THR A 248 -12.67 -2.85 12.22
N LEU A 249 -12.29 -1.57 12.09
CA LEU A 249 -13.03 -0.62 11.25
C LEU A 249 -12.77 -0.82 9.75
N VAL A 250 -11.52 -1.16 9.38
CA VAL A 250 -11.14 -1.35 7.98
C VAL A 250 -11.62 -2.70 7.43
N ASP A 251 -11.58 -3.76 8.24
CA ASP A 251 -11.99 -5.11 7.84
C ASP A 251 -13.49 -5.33 7.98
N GLY A 252 -14.15 -4.58 8.86
CA GLY A 252 -15.57 -4.66 9.12
C GLY A 252 -16.41 -3.62 8.39
N SER A 253 -17.71 -3.64 8.67
CA SER A 253 -18.62 -2.58 8.24
C SER A 253 -19.02 -1.71 9.43
N PHE A 254 -19.04 -0.42 9.24
CA PHE A 254 -19.56 0.54 10.19
C PHE A 254 -20.37 1.63 9.47
N GLN A 255 -21.27 2.29 10.18
CA GLN A 255 -22.00 3.45 9.67
C GLN A 255 -21.37 4.71 10.22
N ASN A 256 -21.03 5.65 9.33
CA ASN A 256 -20.67 7.02 9.68
C ASN A 256 -21.89 7.91 9.40
N TRP A 257 -22.40 8.60 10.43
CA TRP A 257 -23.58 9.44 10.35
C TRP A 257 -23.27 10.88 9.96
N LEU A 258 -21.99 11.21 9.68
CA LEU A 258 -21.55 12.56 9.34
C LEU A 258 -22.34 13.16 8.16
N GLY A 259 -22.56 12.36 7.11
CA GLY A 259 -23.32 12.81 5.93
C GLY A 259 -24.76 13.18 6.30
N MET A 260 -25.40 12.45 7.19
CA MET A 260 -26.73 12.75 7.72
C MET A 260 -26.71 14.04 8.54
N GLU A 261 -25.74 14.17 9.47
CA GLU A 261 -25.63 15.34 10.36
C GLU A 261 -25.31 16.65 9.61
N GLN A 262 -24.53 16.59 8.54
CA GLN A 262 -24.06 17.83 7.88
C GLN A 262 -24.90 18.30 6.71
N ARG A 263 -25.61 17.44 5.97
CA ARG A 263 -26.13 17.82 4.65
C ARG A 263 -27.53 17.32 4.29
N GLU A 264 -27.93 16.15 4.76
CA GLU A 264 -28.99 15.45 4.05
C GLU A 264 -30.29 15.27 4.83
N GLY A 265 -30.32 15.65 6.10
CA GLY A 265 -31.44 15.36 6.98
C GLY A 265 -31.57 13.87 7.30
N ARG A 266 -32.51 13.52 8.17
CA ARG A 266 -32.67 12.16 8.67
C ARG A 266 -33.94 11.54 8.10
N LYS A 267 -33.78 10.36 7.43
CA LYS A 267 -34.91 9.59 6.89
C LYS A 267 -35.72 9.01 8.03
N GLN A 268 -37.03 9.17 7.95
CA GLN A 268 -37.98 8.52 8.84
C GLN A 268 -38.87 7.57 8.04
N VAL A 269 -39.12 6.41 8.62
CA VAL A 269 -40.07 5.43 8.13
C VAL A 269 -40.92 4.96 9.30
N ARG A 270 -42.24 5.15 9.21
CA ARG A 270 -43.21 4.71 10.22
C ARG A 270 -44.32 3.92 9.55
N GLN A 271 -44.85 2.94 10.24
CA GLN A 271 -45.94 2.11 9.77
C GLN A 271 -47.12 2.22 10.72
N VAL A 272 -48.32 2.39 10.17
CA VAL A 272 -49.57 2.40 10.90
C VAL A 272 -50.48 1.37 10.28
N TYR A 273 -51.11 0.55 11.11
CA TYR A 273 -52.02 -0.52 10.68
C TYR A 273 -53.44 -0.08 10.89
N PHE A 274 -54.24 -0.19 9.83
CA PHE A 274 -55.67 0.17 9.83
C PHE A 274 -56.57 -1.07 9.80
N ASP A 275 -57.67 -1.03 10.55
CA ASP A 275 -58.67 -2.08 10.51
C ASP A 275 -59.38 -2.09 9.12
N PHE A 276 -59.35 -3.23 8.45
CA PHE A 276 -60.01 -3.40 7.14
C PHE A 276 -61.47 -3.04 7.15
N ARG A 277 -62.15 -3.20 8.27
CA ARG A 277 -63.58 -2.85 8.44
C ARG A 277 -63.84 -1.34 8.33
N SER A 278 -62.81 -0.53 8.54
CA SER A 278 -62.89 0.94 8.42
C SER A 278 -62.56 1.42 7.01
N ILE A 279 -62.11 0.53 6.10
CA ILE A 279 -61.81 0.92 4.72
C ILE A 279 -63.09 0.78 3.90
N ILE A 280 -63.62 1.94 3.49
CA ILE A 280 -64.87 2.07 2.76
C ILE A 280 -64.57 2.71 1.41
N ILE A 281 -65.29 2.26 0.37
CA ILE A 281 -65.26 2.92 -0.93
C ILE A 281 -66.40 3.96 -0.94
N ASP A 282 -66.08 5.19 -1.17
CA ASP A 282 -67.01 6.29 -1.24
C ASP A 282 -67.84 6.26 -2.55
N ASP A 283 -68.85 7.11 -2.64
CA ASP A 283 -69.73 7.21 -3.83
C ASP A 283 -68.93 7.59 -5.11
N ASP A 284 -67.76 8.20 -4.97
CA ASP A 284 -66.84 8.51 -6.05
C ASP A 284 -66.03 7.31 -6.56
N GLY A 285 -66.22 6.11 -5.98
CA GLY A 285 -65.46 4.90 -6.30
C GLY A 285 -64.04 4.91 -5.74
N ILE A 286 -63.66 5.86 -4.91
CA ILE A 286 -62.33 5.97 -4.31
C ILE A 286 -62.38 5.57 -2.84
N ALA A 287 -61.46 4.68 -2.45
CA ALA A 287 -61.35 4.24 -1.06
C ALA A 287 -60.92 5.43 -0.16
N ASN A 288 -61.53 5.50 1.03
CA ASN A 288 -61.19 6.54 2.04
C ASN A 288 -59.71 6.53 2.42
N ILE A 289 -59.08 5.32 2.46
CA ILE A 289 -57.64 5.18 2.70
C ILE A 289 -56.79 5.80 1.59
N THR A 290 -57.26 5.84 0.34
CA THR A 290 -56.58 6.53 -0.76
C THR A 290 -56.61 8.04 -0.60
N LYS A 291 -57.79 8.59 -0.26
CA LYS A 291 -57.93 10.02 0.04
C LYS A 291 -57.10 10.43 1.23
N PHE A 292 -57.02 9.62 2.26
CA PHE A 292 -56.17 9.82 3.43
C PHE A 292 -54.68 9.85 3.04
N ARG A 293 -54.18 8.86 2.30
CA ARG A 293 -52.77 8.79 1.88
C ARG A 293 -52.39 10.05 1.07
N GLN A 294 -53.22 10.45 0.10
CA GLN A 294 -52.97 11.62 -0.72
C GLN A 294 -52.94 12.90 0.13
N HIS A 295 -53.88 13.03 1.08
CA HIS A 295 -53.89 14.16 2.00
C HIS A 295 -52.62 14.23 2.86
N ILE A 296 -52.22 13.16 3.47
CA ILE A 296 -51.02 13.12 4.32
C ILE A 296 -49.76 13.35 3.50
N GLU A 297 -49.67 12.80 2.29
CA GLU A 297 -48.53 13.00 1.41
C GLU A 297 -48.37 14.49 1.04
N GLN A 298 -49.46 15.14 0.65
CA GLN A 298 -49.47 16.58 0.36
C GLN A 298 -49.17 17.44 1.59
N TRP A 299 -49.67 17.06 2.75
CA TRP A 299 -49.40 17.77 4.00
C TRP A 299 -47.91 17.64 4.39
N LEU A 300 -47.32 16.43 4.27
CA LEU A 300 -45.89 16.18 4.53
C LEU A 300 -45.01 16.99 3.59
N LEU A 301 -45.31 17.04 2.29
CA LEU A 301 -44.57 17.84 1.30
C LEU A 301 -44.52 19.32 1.64
N ASN A 302 -45.58 19.85 2.27
CA ASN A 302 -45.69 21.28 2.64
C ASN A 302 -45.28 21.56 4.11
N HIS A 303 -44.88 20.49 4.85
CA HIS A 303 -44.57 20.66 6.26
C HIS A 303 -43.20 21.29 6.48
N PRO A 304 -43.05 22.36 7.31
CA PRO A 304 -41.80 23.12 7.43
C PRO A 304 -40.60 22.28 7.95
N LYS A 305 -40.87 21.26 8.75
CA LYS A 305 -39.84 20.36 9.32
C LYS A 305 -39.43 19.25 8.37
N VAL A 306 -40.18 19.01 7.29
CA VAL A 306 -39.92 18.01 6.26
C VAL A 306 -39.11 18.59 5.12
N ILE A 307 -38.21 17.86 4.55
CA ILE A 307 -37.42 18.23 3.36
C ILE A 307 -38.22 17.81 2.12
N GLY A 308 -39.03 18.70 1.59
CA GLY A 308 -39.92 18.42 0.46
C GLY A 308 -39.20 18.12 -0.87
N GLU A 309 -37.91 18.51 -0.99
CA GLU A 309 -37.08 18.21 -2.18
C GLU A 309 -36.65 16.75 -2.20
N LYS A 310 -36.75 16.04 -1.07
CA LYS A 310 -36.45 14.59 -0.97
C LYS A 310 -37.74 13.79 -1.12
N PRO A 311 -37.61 12.50 -1.50
CA PRO A 311 -38.77 11.63 -1.69
C PRO A 311 -39.64 11.56 -0.42
N VAL A 312 -40.88 12.00 -0.52
CA VAL A 312 -41.93 11.77 0.46
C VAL A 312 -42.88 10.70 -0.13
N LEU A 313 -43.18 9.68 0.63
CA LEU A 313 -44.01 8.58 0.14
C LEU A 313 -44.96 8.11 1.23
N VAL A 314 -46.28 8.10 0.91
CA VAL A 314 -47.31 7.50 1.73
C VAL A 314 -47.91 6.34 0.94
N ARG A 315 -47.51 5.13 1.23
CA ARG A 315 -47.93 3.93 0.47
C ARG A 315 -48.67 2.91 1.32
N GLN A 316 -49.53 2.16 0.69
CA GLN A 316 -50.06 0.96 1.26
C GLN A 316 -49.03 -0.17 1.09
N ALA A 317 -48.64 -0.76 2.19
CA ALA A 317 -47.77 -1.95 2.21
C ALA A 317 -48.64 -3.23 2.27
N GLU A 318 -47.99 -4.37 2.49
CA GLU A 318 -48.70 -5.64 2.55
C GLU A 318 -49.69 -5.70 3.70
N ALA A 319 -50.80 -6.37 3.46
CA ALA A 319 -51.78 -6.67 4.48
C ALA A 319 -51.23 -7.71 5.44
N THR A 320 -51.43 -7.52 6.73
CA THR A 320 -51.02 -8.44 7.79
C THR A 320 -52.18 -8.84 8.67
N GLN A 321 -51.94 -9.74 9.64
CA GLN A 321 -52.92 -10.04 10.68
C GLN A 321 -53.32 -8.83 11.52
N ALA A 322 -52.43 -7.81 11.57
CA ALA A 322 -52.68 -6.53 12.22
C ALA A 322 -53.44 -5.53 11.34
N GLY A 323 -53.93 -5.89 10.19
CA GLY A 323 -54.71 -5.05 9.30
C GLY A 323 -53.98 -4.57 8.06
N CYS A 324 -54.49 -3.49 7.45
CA CYS A 324 -53.90 -2.84 6.30
C CYS A 324 -52.76 -1.92 6.72
N CYS A 325 -51.54 -2.24 6.34
CA CYS A 325 -50.34 -1.43 6.65
C CYS A 325 -50.24 -0.21 5.71
N VAL A 326 -50.11 0.98 6.27
CA VAL A 326 -49.71 2.19 5.55
C VAL A 326 -48.36 2.63 6.07
N GLU A 327 -47.42 2.79 5.15
CA GLU A 327 -46.06 3.22 5.43
C GLU A 327 -45.88 4.68 5.05
N PHE A 328 -45.33 5.46 5.98
CA PHE A 328 -45.02 6.86 5.85
C PHE A 328 -43.51 6.99 5.79
N MET A 329 -42.97 7.48 4.69
CA MET A 329 -41.54 7.72 4.48
C MET A 329 -41.34 9.21 4.16
N PHE A 330 -40.52 9.86 4.95
CA PHE A 330 -40.20 11.30 4.78
C PHE A 330 -38.81 11.61 5.37
N TRP A 331 -38.31 12.79 5.13
CA TRP A 331 -37.01 13.25 5.61
C TRP A 331 -37.17 14.47 6.48
N LEU A 332 -36.64 14.44 7.70
CA LEU A 332 -36.68 15.55 8.66
C LEU A 332 -35.41 16.38 8.57
N ARG A 333 -35.58 17.71 8.77
CA ARG A 333 -34.47 18.67 8.85
C ARG A 333 -33.71 18.57 10.15
N SER A 334 -34.39 18.18 11.24
CA SER A 334 -33.79 17.96 12.55
C SER A 334 -32.84 16.79 12.54
N GLN A 335 -31.63 17.04 13.03
CA GLN A 335 -30.53 16.07 13.06
C GLN A 335 -30.23 15.57 14.46
N ALA A 336 -30.32 16.45 15.46
CA ALA A 336 -30.16 16.10 16.86
C ALA A 336 -31.22 15.08 17.26
N ALA A 337 -30.81 14.05 18.02
CA ALA A 337 -31.67 12.91 18.34
C ALA A 337 -32.98 13.33 19.06
N ILE A 338 -32.90 14.27 19.99
CA ILE A 338 -34.04 14.74 20.79
C ILE A 338 -35.03 15.49 19.88
N ASP A 339 -34.55 16.46 19.10
CA ASP A 339 -35.40 17.27 18.21
C ASP A 339 -36.03 16.39 17.13
N TYR A 340 -35.27 15.43 16.60
CA TYR A 340 -35.77 14.47 15.61
C TYR A 340 -36.93 13.61 16.14
N GLU A 341 -36.84 13.10 17.37
CA GLU A 341 -37.90 12.30 17.96
C GLU A 341 -39.13 13.16 18.31
N HIS A 342 -38.93 14.41 18.78
CA HIS A 342 -40.03 15.35 18.98
C HIS A 342 -40.75 15.70 17.68
N ASP A 343 -40.01 16.02 16.63
CA ASP A 343 -40.60 16.32 15.31
C ASP A 343 -41.32 15.13 14.69
N THR A 344 -40.74 13.94 14.88
CA THR A 344 -41.41 12.69 14.48
C THR A 344 -42.73 12.48 15.22
N SER A 345 -42.73 12.70 16.56
CA SER A 345 -43.90 12.56 17.38
C SER A 345 -45.02 13.52 16.95
N GLU A 346 -44.69 14.80 16.74
CA GLU A 346 -45.65 15.82 16.27
C GLU A 346 -46.30 15.43 14.94
N ILE A 347 -45.48 14.95 13.98
CA ILE A 347 -45.99 14.48 12.68
C ILE A 347 -46.90 13.26 12.85
N MET A 348 -46.50 12.29 13.69
CA MET A 348 -47.31 11.08 13.93
C MET A 348 -48.62 11.38 14.64
N GLU A 349 -48.61 12.33 15.59
CA GLU A 349 -49.85 12.82 16.26
C GLU A 349 -50.82 13.42 15.26
N TYR A 350 -50.34 14.24 14.33
CA TYR A 350 -51.19 14.77 13.25
C TYR A 350 -51.74 13.63 12.37
N ILE A 351 -50.93 12.67 11.97
CA ILE A 351 -51.36 11.54 11.18
C ILE A 351 -52.44 10.74 11.89
N TYR A 352 -52.27 10.47 13.20
CA TYR A 352 -53.28 9.79 14.01
C TYR A 352 -54.58 10.62 14.12
N GLY A 353 -54.47 11.91 14.34
CA GLY A 353 -55.64 12.80 14.40
C GLY A 353 -56.42 12.89 13.08
N ALA A 354 -55.68 12.86 11.96
CA ALA A 354 -56.30 12.88 10.64
C ALA A 354 -57.09 11.62 10.29
N CYS A 355 -56.77 10.46 10.91
CA CYS A 355 -57.47 9.20 10.68
C CYS A 355 -58.97 9.32 10.90
N ALA A 356 -59.39 9.97 11.99
CA ALA A 356 -60.80 10.17 12.32
C ALA A 356 -61.59 10.92 11.25
N LYS A 357 -60.96 11.92 10.60
CA LYS A 357 -61.54 12.73 9.51
C LYS A 357 -61.92 11.88 8.28
N TYR A 358 -61.22 10.79 8.07
CA TYR A 358 -61.47 9.83 6.97
C TYR A 358 -62.22 8.56 7.40
N GLY A 359 -62.71 8.50 8.64
CA GLY A 359 -63.40 7.35 9.17
C GLY A 359 -62.52 6.10 9.33
N LEU A 360 -61.17 6.29 9.27
CA LEU A 360 -60.22 5.19 9.43
C LEU A 360 -59.98 4.88 10.90
N ARG A 361 -59.96 3.59 11.23
CA ARG A 361 -59.65 3.08 12.60
C ARG A 361 -58.28 2.41 12.58
N ILE A 362 -57.43 2.84 13.52
CA ILE A 362 -56.15 2.17 13.77
C ILE A 362 -56.45 0.83 14.40
N TYR A 363 -55.82 -0.23 13.87
CA TYR A 363 -55.97 -1.56 14.41
C TYR A 363 -55.46 -1.66 15.85
N GLN A 364 -56.28 -2.26 16.68
CA GLN A 364 -55.95 -2.57 18.08
C GLN A 364 -56.12 -4.06 18.28
N GLN A 365 -55.10 -4.74 18.81
CA GLN A 365 -55.15 -6.18 19.04
C GLN A 365 -56.22 -6.56 20.09
N PHE A 366 -56.42 -5.66 21.07
CA PHE A 366 -57.49 -5.78 22.09
C PHE A 366 -58.25 -4.46 22.09
N PRO A 367 -59.26 -4.31 21.23
CA PRO A 367 -60.12 -3.12 21.28
C PRO A 367 -60.81 -3.06 22.65
N GLY A 368 -60.66 -1.94 23.33
CA GLY A 368 -61.29 -1.74 24.63
C GLY A 368 -62.78 -2.00 24.55
N GLN A 369 -63.29 -2.63 25.56
CA GLN A 369 -64.70 -2.94 25.75
C GLN A 369 -65.58 -1.70 25.76
#